data_0aa3c543f19622c1ab642ebcb0022578
#
_entry.id   0aa3c543f19622c1ab642ebcb0022578
#
_cell.length_a   1.000
_cell.length_b   1.000
_cell.length_c   1.000
_cell.angle_alpha   90.00
_cell.angle_beta   90.00
_cell.angle_gamma   90.00
#
_symmetry.space_group_name_H-M   'P 1'
#
loop_
_entity.id
_entity.type
_entity.pdbx_description
1 polymer ?
#
loop_
_entity_poly.entity_id
_entity_poly.type
_entity_poly.pdbx_seq_one_letter_code
_entity_poly.pdbx_strand_id
1 'polypeptide(L)'
;MLTMKQKQFNKSLKQSSKNWIKRHINDPYVALAKQQGYRTRSSFKLLEIQKKFKIIKNEDTVLDLGAAPGGWSQVASQLARNVIAVDIIDIAPLPNVQFIQGNFLDQCTLNRIVNVVGEIGINIILSDMCPNTCGIKKVDHMRIINILEEVIDFSKKNLKIGGSLVIKVFQGGTEKDALDDIRRCFYKVSHFKPKSSRSRSSELYLVAIGFNGID
;
A
#
# COMPACT_ATOMS: atom_id res chain seq x y z
N MET A 1 17.07 6.99 32.15
CA MET A 1 18.04 8.08 31.84
C MET A 1 18.60 7.86 30.44
N LEU A 2 18.49 8.84 29.53
CA LEU A 2 19.07 8.75 28.18
C LEU A 2 20.59 8.97 28.26
N THR A 3 21.37 8.15 27.54
CA THR A 3 22.84 8.28 27.49
C THR A 3 23.27 9.61 26.85
N MET A 4 24.48 10.10 27.13
CA MET A 4 25.02 11.35 26.54
C MET A 4 24.96 11.33 24.99
N LYS A 5 25.26 10.19 24.36
CA LYS A 5 25.15 10.02 22.89
C LYS A 5 23.71 10.21 22.38
N GLN A 6 22.69 9.73 23.09
CA GLN A 6 21.27 9.95 22.74
C GLN A 6 20.84 11.40 22.92
N LYS A 7 21.40 12.11 23.92
CA LYS A 7 21.15 13.55 24.12
C LYS A 7 21.78 14.42 23.02
N GLN A 8 22.99 14.07 22.54
CA GLN A 8 23.65 14.77 21.43
C GLN A 8 22.95 14.50 20.09
N PHE A 9 22.54 13.24 19.82
CA PHE A 9 21.77 12.89 18.62
C PHE A 9 20.45 13.65 18.54
N ASN A 10 19.74 13.83 19.66
CA ASN A 10 18.50 14.60 19.72
C ASN A 10 18.67 16.11 19.50
N LYS A 11 19.87 16.69 19.75
CA LYS A 11 20.11 18.12 19.51
C LYS A 11 20.28 18.48 18.02
N SER A 12 20.74 17.54 17.18
CA SER A 12 21.02 17.76 15.75
C SER A 12 19.83 17.56 14.82
N LEU A 13 18.75 16.93 15.29
CA LEU A 13 17.59 16.63 14.46
C LEU A 13 16.70 17.86 14.25
N LYS A 14 16.19 18.03 12.99
CA LYS A 14 15.15 19.02 12.68
C LYS A 14 13.91 18.81 13.56
N GLN A 15 13.19 19.87 13.89
CA GLN A 15 11.99 19.80 14.74
C GLN A 15 10.92 18.86 14.16
N SER A 16 10.78 18.80 12.84
CA SER A 16 9.88 17.86 12.14
C SER A 16 10.23 16.40 12.44
N SER A 17 11.52 16.05 12.41
CA SER A 17 12.02 14.70 12.74
C SER A 17 11.76 14.34 14.19
N LYS A 18 12.00 15.28 15.13
CA LYS A 18 11.70 15.07 16.56
C LYS A 18 10.21 14.80 16.78
N ASN A 19 9.34 15.58 16.13
CA ASN A 19 7.90 15.40 16.21
C ASN A 19 7.45 14.07 15.58
N TRP A 20 8.11 13.64 14.50
CA TRP A 20 7.85 12.33 13.89
C TRP A 20 8.23 11.18 14.82
N ILE A 21 9.44 11.21 15.40
CA ILE A 21 9.92 10.19 16.35
C ILE A 21 8.98 10.12 17.57
N LYS A 22 8.62 11.27 18.16
CA LYS A 22 7.70 11.32 19.30
C LYS A 22 6.34 10.69 18.97
N ARG A 23 5.80 11.00 17.79
CA ARG A 23 4.53 10.40 17.31
C ARG A 23 4.66 8.91 17.04
N HIS A 24 5.82 8.46 16.52
CA HIS A 24 6.06 7.05 16.24
C HIS A 24 6.16 6.23 17.52
N ILE A 25 6.92 6.70 18.51
CA ILE A 25 7.10 5.99 19.80
C ILE A 25 5.78 5.90 20.59
N ASN A 26 4.94 6.92 20.53
CA ASN A 26 3.66 6.96 21.25
C ASN A 26 2.47 6.38 20.47
N ASP A 27 2.72 5.79 19.31
CA ASP A 27 1.66 5.20 18.49
C ASP A 27 1.32 3.78 18.99
N PRO A 28 0.10 3.53 19.48
CA PRO A 28 -0.27 2.22 20.05
C PRO A 28 -0.15 1.09 19.04
N TYR A 29 -0.36 1.36 17.74
CA TYR A 29 -0.21 0.34 16.70
C TYR A 29 1.25 -0.01 16.42
N VAL A 30 2.22 0.86 16.74
CA VAL A 30 3.65 0.53 16.68
C VAL A 30 4.00 -0.48 17.77
N ALA A 31 3.52 -0.25 19.01
CA ALA A 31 3.72 -1.18 20.11
C ALA A 31 3.04 -2.53 19.83
N LEU A 32 1.80 -2.50 19.35
CA LEU A 32 1.02 -3.68 19.01
C LEU A 32 1.67 -4.49 17.86
N ALA A 33 2.20 -3.82 16.83
CA ALA A 33 2.92 -4.47 15.74
C ALA A 33 4.13 -5.25 16.27
N LYS A 34 4.93 -4.61 17.13
CA LYS A 34 6.07 -5.28 17.76
C LYS A 34 5.64 -6.49 18.61
N GLN A 35 4.57 -6.36 19.38
CA GLN A 35 4.04 -7.44 20.22
C GLN A 35 3.54 -8.63 19.41
N GLN A 36 2.91 -8.37 18.26
CA GLN A 36 2.32 -9.39 17.39
C GLN A 36 3.26 -9.87 16.27
N GLY A 37 4.52 -9.40 16.23
CA GLY A 37 5.49 -9.81 15.23
C GLY A 37 5.27 -9.23 13.83
N TYR A 38 4.47 -8.16 13.70
CA TYR A 38 4.32 -7.46 12.44
C TYR A 38 5.46 -6.47 12.21
N ARG A 39 5.90 -6.37 10.95
CA ARG A 39 6.98 -5.46 10.55
C ARG A 39 6.65 -3.99 10.80
N THR A 40 5.40 -3.61 10.60
CA THR A 40 4.96 -2.22 10.74
C THR A 40 3.54 -2.11 11.24
N ARG A 41 3.21 -0.91 11.74
CA ARG A 41 1.84 -0.56 12.09
C ARG A 41 0.87 -0.58 10.90
N SER A 42 1.37 -0.43 9.66
CA SER A 42 0.53 -0.45 8.46
C SER A 42 -0.11 -1.82 8.22
N SER A 43 0.45 -2.90 8.76
CA SER A 43 -0.15 -4.23 8.72
C SER A 43 -1.59 -4.23 9.22
N PHE A 44 -1.90 -3.46 10.26
CA PHE A 44 -3.26 -3.36 10.80
C PHE A 44 -4.26 -2.75 9.85
N LYS A 45 -3.81 -1.89 8.93
CA LYS A 45 -4.70 -1.33 7.90
C LYS A 45 -5.21 -2.43 6.97
N LEU A 46 -4.31 -3.29 6.49
CA LEU A 46 -4.70 -4.42 5.63
C LEU A 46 -5.52 -5.47 6.42
N LEU A 47 -5.18 -5.75 7.66
CA LEU A 47 -5.97 -6.63 8.52
C LEU A 47 -7.41 -6.13 8.70
N GLU A 48 -7.61 -4.83 8.91
CA GLU A 48 -8.94 -4.23 9.03
C GLU A 48 -9.71 -4.27 7.69
N ILE A 49 -9.04 -4.01 6.56
CA ILE A 49 -9.60 -4.14 5.22
C ILE A 49 -10.02 -5.59 4.99
N GLN A 50 -9.13 -6.55 5.26
CA GLN A 50 -9.42 -7.98 5.10
C GLN A 50 -10.57 -8.44 6.00
N LYS A 51 -10.59 -8.00 7.26
CA LYS A 51 -11.69 -8.33 8.19
C LYS A 51 -13.05 -7.86 7.68
N LYS A 52 -13.09 -6.66 7.07
CA LYS A 52 -14.34 -6.05 6.61
C LYS A 52 -14.79 -6.58 5.25
N PHE A 53 -13.86 -6.71 4.31
CA PHE A 53 -14.18 -6.97 2.91
C PHE A 53 -13.89 -8.39 2.45
N LYS A 54 -13.03 -9.13 3.17
CA LYS A 54 -12.64 -10.52 2.87
C LYS A 54 -12.14 -10.70 1.43
N ILE A 55 -11.28 -9.76 0.99
CA ILE A 55 -10.82 -9.69 -0.39
C ILE A 55 -9.75 -10.73 -0.74
N ILE A 56 -8.91 -11.13 0.23
CA ILE A 56 -7.83 -12.08 0.02
C ILE A 56 -8.29 -13.48 0.42
N LYS A 57 -8.11 -14.45 -0.47
CA LYS A 57 -8.42 -15.87 -0.28
C LYS A 57 -7.14 -16.71 -0.40
N ASN A 58 -7.19 -17.95 0.08
CA ASN A 58 -6.03 -18.83 0.17
C ASN A 58 -5.34 -19.12 -1.18
N GLU A 59 -6.10 -19.22 -2.26
CA GLU A 59 -5.57 -19.54 -3.60
C GLU A 59 -5.17 -18.31 -4.42
N ASP A 60 -5.28 -17.12 -3.84
CA ASP A 60 -5.05 -15.88 -4.58
C ASP A 60 -3.56 -15.60 -4.82
N THR A 61 -3.29 -14.92 -5.92
CA THR A 61 -2.04 -14.22 -6.20
C THR A 61 -2.23 -12.74 -5.92
N VAL A 62 -1.45 -12.20 -5.00
CA VAL A 62 -1.50 -10.81 -4.53
C VAL A 62 -0.28 -10.05 -5.04
N LEU A 63 -0.50 -8.89 -5.61
CA LEU A 63 0.53 -7.91 -5.94
C LEU A 63 0.46 -6.76 -4.91
N ASP A 64 1.56 -6.54 -4.16
CA ASP A 64 1.70 -5.48 -3.16
C ASP A 64 2.64 -4.38 -3.68
N LEU A 65 2.09 -3.23 -4.02
CA LEU A 65 2.78 -2.07 -4.58
C LEU A 65 3.10 -1.04 -3.49
N GLY A 66 4.37 -0.65 -3.37
CA GLY A 66 4.85 0.17 -2.26
C GLY A 66 5.01 -0.67 -0.99
N ALA A 67 5.57 -1.87 -1.15
CA ALA A 67 5.59 -2.90 -0.12
C ALA A 67 6.47 -2.56 1.10
N ALA A 68 7.55 -1.78 0.92
CA ALA A 68 8.53 -1.54 1.99
C ALA A 68 7.92 -0.92 3.26
N PRO A 69 8.31 -1.43 4.41
CA PRO A 69 9.26 -2.50 4.74
C PRO A 69 8.64 -3.92 4.82
N GLY A 70 7.52 -4.18 4.16
CA GLY A 70 6.91 -5.51 4.02
C GLY A 70 5.74 -5.79 4.97
N GLY A 71 5.10 -4.77 5.52
CA GLY A 71 3.98 -4.96 6.46
C GLY A 71 2.74 -5.55 5.81
N TRP A 72 2.37 -5.09 4.63
CA TRP A 72 1.23 -5.61 3.87
C TRP A 72 1.57 -6.95 3.22
N SER A 73 2.76 -7.08 2.64
CA SER A 73 3.25 -8.36 2.12
C SER A 73 3.26 -9.46 3.17
N GLN A 74 3.65 -9.15 4.43
CA GLN A 74 3.60 -10.10 5.54
C GLN A 74 2.18 -10.56 5.86
N VAL A 75 1.21 -9.66 5.88
CA VAL A 75 -0.20 -10.02 6.09
C VAL A 75 -0.74 -10.82 4.91
N ALA A 76 -0.45 -10.39 3.69
CA ALA A 76 -0.90 -11.06 2.48
C ALA A 76 -0.34 -12.49 2.38
N SER A 77 0.94 -12.72 2.73
CA SER A 77 1.58 -14.04 2.68
C SER A 77 1.01 -15.06 3.68
N GLN A 78 0.29 -14.60 4.70
CA GLN A 78 -0.42 -15.47 5.63
C GLN A 78 -1.81 -15.87 5.12
N LEU A 79 -2.32 -15.21 4.08
CA LEU A 79 -3.69 -15.34 3.60
C LEU A 79 -3.78 -15.86 2.17
N ALA A 80 -2.78 -15.58 1.35
CA ALA A 80 -2.73 -15.89 -0.06
C ALA A 80 -1.70 -16.96 -0.38
N ARG A 81 -1.83 -17.59 -1.54
CA ARG A 81 -0.88 -18.60 -2.04
C ARG A 81 0.43 -17.97 -2.52
N ASN A 82 0.33 -16.89 -3.28
CA ASN A 82 1.48 -16.21 -3.88
C ASN A 82 1.39 -14.71 -3.56
N VAL A 83 2.52 -14.11 -3.20
CA VAL A 83 2.64 -12.67 -3.03
C VAL A 83 3.83 -12.16 -3.81
N ILE A 84 3.57 -11.17 -4.67
CA ILE A 84 4.62 -10.41 -5.36
C ILE A 84 4.65 -9.03 -4.72
N ALA A 85 5.79 -8.65 -4.15
CA ALA A 85 5.99 -7.36 -3.50
C ALA A 85 6.91 -6.49 -4.34
N VAL A 86 6.55 -5.22 -4.52
CA VAL A 86 7.30 -4.26 -5.36
C VAL A 86 7.57 -2.99 -4.57
N ASP A 87 8.82 -2.57 -4.50
CA ASP A 87 9.22 -1.29 -3.92
C ASP A 87 10.59 -0.84 -4.45
N ILE A 88 10.85 0.46 -4.40
CA ILE A 88 12.18 1.04 -4.67
C ILE A 88 13.19 0.72 -3.56
N ILE A 89 12.69 0.54 -2.34
CA ILE A 89 13.47 0.22 -1.15
C ILE A 89 13.46 -1.30 -0.95
N ASP A 90 14.63 -1.88 -0.75
CA ASP A 90 14.76 -3.30 -0.44
C ASP A 90 14.04 -3.68 0.85
N ILE A 91 13.52 -4.91 0.90
CA ILE A 91 12.86 -5.47 2.08
C ILE A 91 13.55 -6.76 2.54
N ALA A 92 13.63 -6.96 3.85
CA ALA A 92 14.08 -8.24 4.37
C ALA A 92 13.18 -9.38 3.83
N PRO A 93 13.73 -10.57 3.51
CA PRO A 93 12.96 -11.68 2.96
C PRO A 93 11.74 -12.05 3.81
N LEU A 94 10.67 -12.48 3.15
CA LEU A 94 9.44 -13.01 3.75
C LEU A 94 9.12 -14.36 3.13
N PRO A 95 8.62 -15.34 3.90
CA PRO A 95 8.11 -16.59 3.35
C PRO A 95 6.97 -16.33 2.34
N ASN A 96 6.96 -17.07 1.24
CA ASN A 96 5.95 -16.98 0.18
C ASN A 96 5.80 -15.59 -0.47
N VAL A 97 6.83 -14.75 -0.38
CA VAL A 97 6.85 -13.42 -1.01
C VAL A 97 8.01 -13.35 -2.00
N GLN A 98 7.71 -13.10 -3.25
CA GLN A 98 8.70 -12.78 -4.27
C GLN A 98 8.85 -11.26 -4.34
N PHE A 99 10.04 -10.74 -4.04
CA PHE A 99 10.29 -9.31 -4.05
C PHE A 99 10.94 -8.87 -5.37
N ILE A 100 10.41 -7.79 -5.90
CA ILE A 100 10.94 -7.10 -7.08
C ILE A 100 11.36 -5.70 -6.66
N GLN A 101 12.66 -5.44 -6.55
CA GLN A 101 13.14 -4.09 -6.34
C GLN A 101 13.03 -3.29 -7.64
N GLY A 102 12.28 -2.19 -7.61
CA GLY A 102 12.08 -1.31 -8.76
C GLY A 102 11.02 -0.25 -8.51
N ASN A 103 11.03 0.77 -9.36
CA ASN A 103 9.99 1.78 -9.36
C ASN A 103 8.81 1.27 -10.22
N PHE A 104 7.62 1.24 -9.64
CA PHE A 104 6.40 0.79 -10.33
C PHE A 104 6.08 1.63 -11.58
N LEU A 105 6.50 2.88 -11.62
CA LEU A 105 6.29 3.75 -12.79
C LEU A 105 7.25 3.46 -13.96
N ASP A 106 8.24 2.59 -13.77
CA ASP A 106 9.21 2.25 -14.81
C ASP A 106 8.75 1.01 -15.60
N GLN A 107 8.74 1.10 -16.93
CA GLN A 107 8.32 0.01 -17.82
C GLN A 107 9.12 -1.27 -17.59
N CYS A 108 10.41 -1.18 -17.25
CA CYS A 108 11.24 -2.34 -16.91
C CYS A 108 10.68 -3.08 -15.68
N THR A 109 10.24 -2.36 -14.66
CA THR A 109 9.62 -2.96 -13.46
C THR A 109 8.28 -3.59 -13.80
N LEU A 110 7.43 -2.92 -14.59
CA LEU A 110 6.15 -3.47 -15.04
C LEU A 110 6.34 -4.77 -15.81
N ASN A 111 7.30 -4.83 -16.73
CA ASN A 111 7.61 -6.05 -17.49
C ASN A 111 8.08 -7.19 -16.57
N ARG A 112 8.90 -6.89 -15.55
CA ARG A 112 9.31 -7.88 -14.54
C ARG A 112 8.13 -8.42 -13.75
N ILE A 113 7.19 -7.57 -13.34
CA ILE A 113 5.96 -7.99 -12.65
C ILE A 113 5.17 -8.96 -13.53
N VAL A 114 4.90 -8.57 -14.78
CA VAL A 114 4.14 -9.40 -15.73
C VAL A 114 4.83 -10.74 -15.96
N ASN A 115 6.15 -10.76 -16.13
CA ASN A 115 6.92 -11.99 -16.32
C ASN A 115 6.87 -12.92 -15.10
N VAL A 116 6.94 -12.37 -13.88
CA VAL A 116 6.85 -13.13 -12.62
C VAL A 116 5.45 -13.70 -12.41
N VAL A 117 4.43 -12.90 -12.73
CA VAL A 117 3.02 -13.33 -12.63
C VAL A 117 2.70 -14.41 -13.67
N GLY A 118 3.21 -14.26 -14.89
CA GLY A 118 2.98 -15.20 -15.99
C GLY A 118 1.49 -15.49 -16.21
N GLU A 119 1.17 -16.74 -16.53
CA GLU A 119 -0.20 -17.22 -16.79
C GLU A 119 -1.05 -17.32 -15.51
N ILE A 120 -0.43 -17.33 -14.34
CA ILE A 120 -1.17 -17.43 -13.06
C ILE A 120 -2.12 -16.25 -12.90
N GLY A 121 -1.73 -15.06 -13.37
CA GLY A 121 -2.51 -13.82 -13.29
C GLY A 121 -2.66 -13.29 -11.87
N ILE A 122 -3.12 -12.06 -11.72
CA ILE A 122 -3.26 -11.36 -10.45
C ILE A 122 -4.72 -11.39 -10.00
N ASN A 123 -4.99 -11.86 -8.77
CA ASN A 123 -6.32 -11.82 -8.17
C ASN A 123 -6.55 -10.51 -7.40
N ILE A 124 -5.48 -9.98 -6.77
CA ILE A 124 -5.60 -8.81 -5.91
C ILE A 124 -4.40 -7.90 -6.12
N ILE A 125 -4.68 -6.61 -6.31
CA ILE A 125 -3.67 -5.55 -6.30
C ILE A 125 -3.88 -4.71 -5.04
N LEU A 126 -2.82 -4.58 -4.26
CA LEU A 126 -2.74 -3.73 -3.07
C LEU A 126 -1.77 -2.59 -3.35
N SER A 127 -2.12 -1.36 -2.97
CA SER A 127 -1.23 -0.21 -3.10
C SER A 127 -1.33 0.70 -1.88
N ASP A 128 -0.28 0.70 -1.05
CA ASP A 128 -0.07 1.70 0.02
C ASP A 128 0.98 2.75 -0.40
N MET A 129 1.25 2.86 -1.72
CA MET A 129 2.20 3.83 -2.26
C MET A 129 1.84 5.25 -1.87
N CYS A 130 2.87 6.04 -1.59
CA CYS A 130 2.77 7.48 -1.38
C CYS A 130 4.00 8.15 -1.98
N PRO A 131 3.85 9.10 -2.89
CA PRO A 131 5.00 9.79 -3.44
C PRO A 131 5.71 10.61 -2.35
N ASN A 132 7.01 10.85 -2.55
CA ASN A 132 7.74 11.79 -1.72
C ASN A 132 7.17 13.19 -1.91
N THR A 133 6.76 13.81 -0.81
CA THR A 133 6.22 15.16 -0.84
C THR A 133 7.34 16.20 -0.90
N CYS A 134 7.19 17.20 -1.77
CA CYS A 134 8.11 18.35 -1.85
C CYS A 134 7.62 19.56 -1.04
N GLY A 135 6.40 19.48 -0.45
CA GLY A 135 5.77 20.55 0.33
C GLY A 135 4.98 21.54 -0.53
N ILE A 136 4.99 21.40 -1.85
CA ILE A 136 4.17 22.22 -2.77
C ILE A 136 2.87 21.45 -3.04
N LYS A 137 1.78 21.86 -2.43
CA LYS A 137 0.49 21.13 -2.45
C LYS A 137 0.04 20.69 -3.86
N LYS A 138 0.15 21.59 -4.85
CA LYS A 138 -0.27 21.29 -6.22
C LYS A 138 0.60 20.19 -6.86
N VAL A 139 1.92 20.24 -6.67
CA VAL A 139 2.86 19.24 -7.20
C VAL A 139 2.66 17.89 -6.49
N ASP A 140 2.54 17.91 -5.16
CA ASP A 140 2.32 16.70 -4.38
C ASP A 140 1.00 16.03 -4.78
N HIS A 141 -0.05 16.82 -5.01
CA HIS A 141 -1.34 16.33 -5.49
C HIS A 141 -1.23 15.68 -6.88
N MET A 142 -0.58 16.33 -7.84
CA MET A 142 -0.38 15.75 -9.18
C MET A 142 0.38 14.43 -9.15
N ARG A 143 1.39 14.30 -8.28
CA ARG A 143 2.14 13.03 -8.10
C ARG A 143 1.25 11.90 -7.56
N ILE A 144 0.36 12.22 -6.63
CA ILE A 144 -0.59 11.26 -6.07
C ILE A 144 -1.55 10.77 -7.16
N ILE A 145 -2.08 11.69 -7.98
CA ILE A 145 -2.98 11.36 -9.09
C ILE A 145 -2.27 10.47 -10.11
N ASN A 146 -1.06 10.84 -10.52
CA ASN A 146 -0.29 10.03 -11.47
C ASN A 146 -0.09 8.59 -10.98
N ILE A 147 0.24 8.38 -9.70
CA ILE A 147 0.35 7.01 -9.14
C ILE A 147 -1.00 6.30 -9.17
N LEU A 148 -2.08 7.00 -8.86
CA LEU A 148 -3.44 6.43 -8.86
C LEU A 148 -3.82 5.95 -10.27
N GLU A 149 -3.63 6.81 -11.28
CA GLU A 149 -3.94 6.50 -12.68
C GLU A 149 -3.12 5.32 -13.18
N GLU A 150 -1.81 5.29 -12.94
CA GLU A 150 -0.94 4.19 -13.34
C GLU A 150 -1.33 2.86 -12.68
N VAL A 151 -1.72 2.88 -11.40
CA VAL A 151 -2.22 1.66 -10.72
C VAL A 151 -3.54 1.19 -11.31
N ILE A 152 -4.44 2.11 -11.64
CA ILE A 152 -5.74 1.79 -12.26
C ILE A 152 -5.50 1.17 -13.65
N ASP A 153 -4.66 1.79 -14.46
CA ASP A 153 -4.38 1.31 -15.82
C ASP A 153 -3.66 -0.04 -15.82
N PHE A 154 -2.72 -0.23 -14.89
CA PHE A 154 -2.11 -1.54 -14.69
C PHE A 154 -3.12 -2.59 -14.25
N SER A 155 -4.04 -2.23 -13.35
CA SER A 155 -5.09 -3.12 -12.86
C SER A 155 -6.03 -3.57 -13.97
N LYS A 156 -6.47 -2.63 -14.83
CA LYS A 156 -7.30 -2.94 -15.98
C LYS A 156 -6.68 -3.99 -16.91
N LYS A 157 -5.36 -3.95 -17.10
CA LYS A 157 -4.63 -4.83 -18.02
C LYS A 157 -4.29 -6.20 -17.42
N ASN A 158 -4.10 -6.28 -16.10
CA ASN A 158 -3.45 -7.44 -15.48
C ASN A 158 -4.28 -8.13 -14.39
N LEU A 159 -5.38 -7.52 -13.95
CA LEU A 159 -6.24 -8.11 -12.92
C LEU A 159 -7.16 -9.16 -13.56
N LYS A 160 -7.33 -10.29 -12.92
CA LYS A 160 -8.29 -11.32 -13.32
C LYS A 160 -9.72 -10.83 -13.14
N ILE A 161 -10.62 -11.30 -13.99
CA ILE A 161 -12.07 -11.12 -13.79
C ILE A 161 -12.46 -11.64 -12.39
N GLY A 162 -13.27 -10.87 -11.68
CA GLY A 162 -13.62 -11.12 -10.29
C GLY A 162 -12.57 -10.65 -9.27
N GLY A 163 -11.43 -10.16 -9.72
CA GLY A 163 -10.34 -9.67 -8.86
C GLY A 163 -10.69 -8.40 -8.08
N SER A 164 -9.78 -7.98 -7.21
CA SER A 164 -9.98 -6.82 -6.34
C SER A 164 -8.79 -5.87 -6.35
N LEU A 165 -9.06 -4.58 -6.19
CA LEU A 165 -8.06 -3.52 -6.06
C LEU A 165 -8.25 -2.80 -4.72
N VAL A 166 -7.16 -2.63 -3.97
CA VAL A 166 -7.10 -1.74 -2.81
C VAL A 166 -6.02 -0.70 -3.07
N ILE A 167 -6.40 0.55 -3.07
CA ILE A 167 -5.46 1.65 -3.30
C ILE A 167 -5.64 2.77 -2.29
N LYS A 168 -4.53 3.28 -1.78
CA LYS A 168 -4.54 4.45 -0.91
C LYS A 168 -4.88 5.71 -1.72
N VAL A 169 -5.84 6.46 -1.20
CA VAL A 169 -6.25 7.76 -1.71
C VAL A 169 -6.30 8.77 -0.56
N PHE A 170 -6.44 10.04 -0.88
CA PHE A 170 -6.55 11.10 0.13
C PHE A 170 -7.91 11.78 0.01
N GLN A 171 -8.46 12.16 1.14
CA GLN A 171 -9.74 12.86 1.20
C GLN A 171 -9.67 14.18 0.41
N GLY A 172 -10.54 14.33 -0.57
CA GLY A 172 -10.55 15.50 -1.47
C GLY A 172 -9.48 15.46 -2.57
N GLY A 173 -8.73 14.35 -2.70
CA GLY A 173 -7.62 14.20 -3.65
C GLY A 173 -7.85 13.15 -4.74
N THR A 174 -9.01 12.52 -4.78
CA THR A 174 -9.33 11.57 -5.86
C THR A 174 -10.12 12.33 -6.92
N GLU A 175 -9.58 12.39 -8.12
CA GLU A 175 -10.29 13.01 -9.23
C GLU A 175 -11.53 12.21 -9.58
N LYS A 176 -12.59 12.91 -9.95
CA LYS A 176 -13.87 12.30 -10.29
C LYS A 176 -13.71 11.28 -11.41
N ASP A 177 -12.90 11.60 -12.41
CA ASP A 177 -12.69 10.75 -13.59
C ASP A 177 -12.05 9.39 -13.22
N ALA A 178 -11.03 9.39 -12.36
CA ALA A 178 -10.40 8.16 -11.86
C ALA A 178 -11.38 7.29 -11.05
N LEU A 179 -12.26 7.92 -10.24
CA LEU A 179 -13.30 7.23 -9.51
C LEU A 179 -14.36 6.63 -10.44
N ASP A 180 -14.78 7.37 -11.44
CA ASP A 180 -15.80 6.93 -12.41
C ASP A 180 -15.24 5.79 -13.28
N ASP A 181 -13.97 5.82 -13.60
CA ASP A 181 -13.25 4.73 -14.27
C ASP A 181 -13.27 3.44 -13.44
N ILE A 182 -12.90 3.51 -12.15
CA ILE A 182 -12.93 2.34 -11.27
C ILE A 182 -14.35 1.82 -11.11
N ARG A 183 -15.36 2.70 -11.00
CA ARG A 183 -16.77 2.30 -10.87
C ARG A 183 -17.31 1.57 -12.10
N ARG A 184 -16.81 1.88 -13.29
CA ARG A 184 -17.16 1.15 -14.52
C ARG A 184 -16.57 -0.25 -14.56
N CYS A 185 -15.35 -0.40 -14.03
CA CYS A 185 -14.59 -1.65 -14.10
C CYS A 185 -14.81 -2.62 -12.94
N PHE A 186 -15.49 -2.20 -11.85
CA PHE A 186 -15.67 -3.04 -10.66
C PHE A 186 -17.12 -3.07 -10.20
N TYR A 187 -17.59 -4.26 -9.80
CA TYR A 187 -18.93 -4.46 -9.30
C TYR A 187 -19.25 -3.63 -8.06
N LYS A 188 -18.28 -3.48 -7.16
CA LYS A 188 -18.46 -2.72 -5.91
C LYS A 188 -17.23 -1.88 -5.60
N VAL A 189 -17.46 -0.60 -5.34
CA VAL A 189 -16.41 0.35 -4.94
C VAL A 189 -16.81 1.02 -3.63
N SER A 190 -15.90 1.00 -2.66
CA SER A 190 -16.12 1.56 -1.32
C SER A 190 -14.92 2.33 -0.82
N HIS A 191 -15.16 3.46 -0.16
CA HIS A 191 -14.13 4.13 0.62
C HIS A 191 -14.08 3.54 2.03
N PHE A 192 -12.88 3.33 2.53
CA PHE A 192 -12.66 2.82 3.88
C PHE A 192 -11.52 3.54 4.58
N LYS A 193 -11.77 3.98 5.79
CA LYS A 193 -10.73 4.52 6.68
C LYS A 193 -10.49 3.52 7.81
N PRO A 194 -9.34 2.81 7.80
CA PRO A 194 -8.98 1.92 8.90
C PRO A 194 -8.87 2.70 10.21
N LYS A 195 -9.26 2.08 11.33
CA LYS A 195 -9.08 2.67 12.67
C LYS A 195 -7.61 2.85 13.01
N SER A 196 -6.75 1.98 12.46
CA SER A 196 -5.30 2.07 12.56
C SER A 196 -4.70 3.22 11.75
N SER A 197 -5.45 3.87 10.86
CA SER A 197 -5.03 5.15 10.26
C SER A 197 -4.98 6.25 11.33
N ARG A 198 -3.97 7.12 11.26
CA ARG A 198 -3.89 8.24 12.21
C ARG A 198 -5.09 9.16 12.05
N SER A 199 -5.67 9.59 13.16
CA SER A 199 -6.89 10.42 13.17
C SER A 199 -6.75 11.72 12.34
N ARG A 200 -5.55 12.32 12.35
CA ARG A 200 -5.24 13.55 11.60
C ARG A 200 -4.84 13.30 10.13
N SER A 201 -4.69 12.05 9.71
CA SER A 201 -4.38 11.73 8.32
C SER A 201 -5.62 11.83 7.46
N SER A 202 -5.49 12.46 6.30
CA SER A 202 -6.53 12.48 5.26
C SER A 202 -6.56 11.19 4.42
N GLU A 203 -5.69 10.20 4.73
CA GLU A 203 -5.64 8.94 4.00
C GLU A 203 -6.93 8.13 4.12
N LEU A 204 -7.36 7.57 3.03
CA LEU A 204 -8.45 6.62 2.87
C LEU A 204 -7.97 5.49 1.98
N TYR A 205 -8.70 4.40 1.96
CA TYR A 205 -8.50 3.33 0.98
C TYR A 205 -9.73 3.19 0.11
N LEU A 206 -9.52 3.20 -1.20
CA LEU A 206 -10.51 2.77 -2.16
C LEU A 206 -10.41 1.24 -2.24
N VAL A 207 -11.51 0.56 -1.97
CA VAL A 207 -11.63 -0.91 -2.05
C VAL A 207 -12.62 -1.21 -3.16
N ALA A 208 -12.10 -1.70 -4.28
CA ALA A 208 -12.85 -2.08 -5.47
C ALA A 208 -12.84 -3.62 -5.59
N ILE A 209 -14.00 -4.22 -5.72
CA ILE A 209 -14.22 -5.67 -5.66
C ILE A 209 -14.98 -6.11 -6.88
N GLY A 210 -14.56 -7.24 -7.46
CA GLY A 210 -15.21 -7.88 -8.59
C GLY A 210 -14.92 -7.12 -9.89
N PHE A 211 -13.66 -7.19 -10.34
CA PHE A 211 -13.28 -6.65 -11.64
C PHE A 211 -14.07 -7.33 -12.75
N ASN A 212 -14.78 -6.58 -13.57
CA ASN A 212 -15.66 -7.06 -14.65
C ASN A 212 -15.05 -6.95 -16.05
N GLY A 213 -13.81 -6.47 -16.14
CA GLY A 213 -13.16 -6.21 -17.41
C GLY A 213 -13.23 -4.74 -17.83
N ILE A 214 -12.78 -4.49 -19.04
CA ILE A 214 -12.87 -3.18 -19.70
C ILE A 214 -13.95 -3.35 -20.77
N ASP A 215 -15.05 -2.60 -20.67
CA ASP A 215 -16.02 -2.44 -21.75
C ASP A 215 -15.49 -1.50 -22.82
#